data_41b73a86ad2b1b50058a17cdde41de30
#
_entry.id   41b73a86ad2b1b50058a17cdde41de30
#
_cell.length_a   1.000
_cell.length_b   1.000
_cell.length_c   1.000
_cell.angle_alpha   90.00
_cell.angle_beta   90.00
_cell.angle_gamma   90.00
#
_symmetry.space_group_name_H-M   'P 1'
#
loop_
_entity.id
_entity.type
_entity.pdbx_description
1 polymer ?
#
loop_
_entity_poly.entity_id
_entity_poly.type
_entity_poly.pdbx_seq_one_letter_code
_entity_poly.pdbx_strand_id
1 'polypeptide(L)'
;MPDIKFDYKSFLKTVPNRPGSYRMYSDDETVIYVGKAKDLKKRLSSYFLKEVNFKTNALIHHIHHIEFTVTFSEAEALILENNLIKKYQPHYNILLRDDKSYPYLVLSKSKHPRLFYYRGAKKIDCEYFGPYPDVSAAKESLKLLQKLFPIRQCADTVYAHRSRPCLMAQIGKCLAPCVPMSESAYKNYMEQVNYIRMFLKGQNQDVLNDLTKKMEEHSEKLEFEEAAKLRDQLLALRHVQESQSVSGDLMFDMDVIAHECAQELCCSHVLFIRKGRIIGTRSYFSKLSEIEGDDPLTAFVTQFYLSESRASMYPKEIILDDKIEDPDVITEAVKQHCSKEIHFLTSVRAERAKYLKLAKENAKASLQAKLADKTTAKKRIESLEQVLHISNVNHMECYDISHTQGELTVASCVSFNREGPDSANYRRFNIEGITQGDDFAAMHQVLTRRFKDPREGIIPELIFIDGGKGQLKQAEEVISDIFSKFKVTPPLIVAVAKGEGRKEGLETLIRGYTREEYHLTLDDPALQLVLHIRDESHRFAITGHRNRRQKARTHSVLENIQGIGPKRRQALLKHLGGIREVMNASIEELKKVPGISEEMAQDIYENIHSL
;
A
#
# COMPACT_ATOMS: atom_id res chain seq x y z
N MET A 1 -4.38 -27.12 38.50
CA MET A 1 -4.47 -25.66 38.34
C MET A 1 -3.16 -25.22 37.75
N PRO A 2 -3.14 -24.38 36.73
CA PRO A 2 -1.90 -23.92 36.13
C PRO A 2 -1.07 -23.12 37.15
N ASP A 3 0.24 -23.25 37.09
CA ASP A 3 1.20 -22.48 37.90
C ASP A 3 1.21 -21.03 37.41
N ILE A 4 0.22 -20.22 37.88
CA ILE A 4 0.10 -18.81 37.51
C ILE A 4 1.12 -18.04 38.33
N LYS A 5 2.15 -17.50 37.69
CA LYS A 5 3.22 -16.69 38.34
C LYS A 5 2.71 -15.35 38.89
N PHE A 6 1.55 -14.88 38.45
CA PHE A 6 0.94 -13.59 38.81
C PHE A 6 -0.02 -13.75 40.01
N ASP A 7 0.16 -12.96 41.06
CA ASP A 7 -0.77 -12.92 42.21
C ASP A 7 -2.07 -12.16 41.86
N TYR A 8 -2.91 -12.84 41.08
CA TYR A 8 -4.20 -12.30 40.66
C TYR A 8 -5.17 -12.03 41.82
N LYS A 9 -5.05 -12.78 42.96
CA LYS A 9 -5.96 -12.62 44.10
C LYS A 9 -5.76 -11.28 44.79
N SER A 10 -4.55 -10.87 45.03
CA SER A 10 -4.20 -9.57 45.59
C SER A 10 -4.52 -8.45 44.58
N PHE A 11 -4.22 -8.64 43.32
CA PHE A 11 -4.53 -7.69 42.27
C PHE A 11 -6.03 -7.43 42.14
N LEU A 12 -6.91 -8.44 42.11
CA LEU A 12 -8.36 -8.28 41.97
C LEU A 12 -9.00 -7.50 43.12
N LYS A 13 -8.36 -7.44 44.29
CA LYS A 13 -8.85 -6.59 45.40
C LYS A 13 -8.70 -5.10 45.10
N THR A 14 -7.73 -4.72 44.26
CA THR A 14 -7.46 -3.32 43.89
C THR A 14 -8.31 -2.84 42.72
N VAL A 15 -8.91 -3.76 41.97
CA VAL A 15 -9.68 -3.43 40.76
C VAL A 15 -11.08 -2.91 41.12
N PRO A 16 -11.49 -1.72 40.64
CA PRO A 16 -12.80 -1.15 40.89
C PRO A 16 -13.89 -1.75 39.97
N ASN A 17 -15.14 -1.66 40.43
CA ASN A 17 -16.34 -1.97 39.67
C ASN A 17 -16.74 -0.75 38.81
N ARG A 18 -15.93 -0.43 37.80
CA ARG A 18 -16.12 0.71 36.88
C ARG A 18 -15.70 0.34 35.46
N PRO A 19 -16.21 1.08 34.46
CA PRO A 19 -15.73 0.89 33.07
C PRO A 19 -14.27 1.29 32.92
N GLY A 20 -13.56 0.64 32.01
CA GLY A 20 -12.18 0.96 31.73
C GLY A 20 -11.52 0.00 30.72
N SER A 21 -10.28 0.28 30.41
CA SER A 21 -9.43 -0.57 29.59
C SER A 21 -8.26 -1.13 30.42
N TYR A 22 -7.80 -2.34 30.08
CA TYR A 22 -6.71 -3.00 30.77
C TYR A 22 -5.68 -3.55 29.78
N ARG A 23 -4.44 -3.69 30.24
CA ARG A 23 -3.29 -4.19 29.50
C ARG A 23 -2.65 -5.33 30.26
N MET A 24 -2.35 -6.42 29.58
CA MET A 24 -1.64 -7.56 30.14
C MET A 24 -0.21 -7.56 29.58
N TYR A 25 0.76 -7.72 30.45
CA TYR A 25 2.18 -7.66 30.15
C TYR A 25 2.82 -9.02 30.36
N SER A 26 3.78 -9.36 29.50
CA SER A 26 4.68 -10.51 29.68
C SER A 26 5.85 -10.16 30.61
N ASP A 27 6.72 -11.11 30.86
CA ASP A 27 7.91 -10.97 31.71
C ASP A 27 8.97 -10.00 31.15
N ASP A 28 8.98 -9.77 29.85
CA ASP A 28 9.82 -8.80 29.14
C ASP A 28 9.20 -7.40 29.02
N GLU A 29 8.17 -7.09 29.82
CA GLU A 29 7.44 -5.82 29.82
C GLU A 29 6.75 -5.48 28.49
N THR A 30 6.53 -6.46 27.60
CA THR A 30 5.74 -6.23 26.39
C THR A 30 4.25 -6.39 26.64
N VAL A 31 3.43 -5.52 26.00
CA VAL A 31 1.97 -5.62 26.06
C VAL A 31 1.53 -6.77 25.15
N ILE A 32 1.02 -7.84 25.74
CA ILE A 32 0.57 -9.03 25.03
C ILE A 32 -0.91 -9.04 24.71
N TYR A 33 -1.72 -8.34 25.51
CA TYR A 33 -3.15 -8.19 25.28
C TYR A 33 -3.69 -6.86 25.83
N VAL A 34 -4.66 -6.28 25.15
CA VAL A 34 -5.43 -5.11 25.59
C VAL A 34 -6.91 -5.46 25.52
N GLY A 35 -7.68 -5.09 26.55
CA GLY A 35 -9.12 -5.31 26.54
C GLY A 35 -9.89 -4.16 27.20
N LYS A 36 -11.19 -4.09 26.89
CA LYS A 36 -12.15 -3.20 27.55
C LYS A 36 -13.03 -3.96 28.56
N ALA A 37 -13.61 -3.23 29.45
CA ALA A 37 -14.63 -3.76 30.35
C ALA A 37 -15.66 -2.69 30.73
N LYS A 38 -16.93 -3.08 30.79
CA LYS A 38 -17.99 -2.30 31.44
C LYS A 38 -17.82 -2.30 32.97
N ASP A 39 -17.30 -3.41 33.49
CA ASP A 39 -16.93 -3.60 34.88
C ASP A 39 -15.59 -4.32 34.91
N LEU A 40 -14.50 -3.57 35.17
CA LEU A 40 -13.13 -4.07 35.19
C LEU A 40 -12.99 -5.27 36.12
N LYS A 41 -13.55 -5.20 37.34
CA LYS A 41 -13.42 -6.27 38.30
C LYS A 41 -14.08 -7.56 37.84
N LYS A 42 -15.31 -7.49 37.29
CA LYS A 42 -16.00 -8.66 36.75
C LYS A 42 -15.27 -9.28 35.58
N ARG A 43 -14.83 -8.45 34.63
CA ARG A 43 -14.10 -8.93 33.44
C ARG A 43 -12.77 -9.55 33.79
N LEU A 44 -11.94 -8.91 34.61
CA LEU A 44 -10.65 -9.45 35.02
C LEU A 44 -10.80 -10.70 35.89
N SER A 45 -11.81 -10.75 36.75
CA SER A 45 -12.11 -11.96 37.52
C SER A 45 -12.49 -13.16 36.63
N SER A 46 -13.13 -12.93 35.49
CA SER A 46 -13.56 -14.02 34.59
C SER A 46 -12.38 -14.79 33.99
N TYR A 47 -11.21 -14.17 33.83
CA TYR A 47 -10.02 -14.87 33.37
C TYR A 47 -9.44 -15.87 34.38
N PHE A 48 -9.59 -15.61 35.68
CA PHE A 48 -8.91 -16.37 36.73
C PHE A 48 -9.84 -17.27 37.54
N LEU A 49 -11.13 -16.95 37.58
CA LEU A 49 -12.11 -17.63 38.44
C LEU A 49 -13.07 -18.57 37.69
N LYS A 50 -13.05 -18.57 36.36
CA LYS A 50 -13.86 -19.49 35.51
C LYS A 50 -12.97 -20.48 34.81
N GLU A 51 -13.53 -21.61 34.42
CA GLU A 51 -12.87 -22.50 33.45
C GLU A 51 -12.80 -21.76 32.12
N VAL A 52 -11.58 -21.61 31.60
CA VAL A 52 -11.30 -20.97 30.34
C VAL A 52 -10.79 -21.99 29.32
N ASN A 53 -10.96 -21.72 28.04
CA ASN A 53 -10.46 -22.59 26.99
C ASN A 53 -8.92 -22.67 26.99
N PHE A 54 -8.36 -23.66 26.26
CA PHE A 54 -6.93 -23.91 26.20
C PHE A 54 -6.12 -22.67 25.78
N LYS A 55 -6.65 -21.88 24.87
CA LYS A 55 -6.00 -20.70 24.28
C LYS A 55 -5.97 -19.49 25.25
N THR A 56 -7.08 -19.21 25.91
CA THR A 56 -7.13 -18.20 26.99
C THR A 56 -6.22 -18.61 28.15
N ASN A 57 -6.09 -19.90 28.39
CA ASN A 57 -5.17 -20.42 29.39
C ASN A 57 -3.70 -20.15 29.01
N ALA A 58 -3.35 -20.26 27.72
CA ALA A 58 -2.02 -19.89 27.23
C ALA A 58 -1.71 -18.40 27.49
N LEU A 59 -2.65 -17.48 27.22
CA LEU A 59 -2.49 -16.07 27.57
C LEU A 59 -2.21 -15.89 29.08
N ILE A 60 -3.03 -16.53 29.95
CA ILE A 60 -2.92 -16.41 31.40
C ILE A 60 -1.53 -16.83 31.90
N HIS A 61 -0.93 -17.86 31.29
CA HIS A 61 0.42 -18.30 31.63
C HIS A 61 1.53 -17.30 31.28
N HIS A 62 1.30 -16.45 30.28
CA HIS A 62 2.26 -15.43 29.87
C HIS A 62 2.08 -14.10 30.61
N ILE A 63 1.06 -13.95 31.45
CA ILE A 63 0.83 -12.71 32.21
C ILE A 63 1.85 -12.61 33.34
N HIS A 64 2.65 -11.56 33.33
CA HIS A 64 3.51 -11.16 34.43
C HIS A 64 2.83 -10.13 35.33
N HIS A 65 2.20 -9.10 34.74
CA HIS A 65 1.37 -8.15 35.49
C HIS A 65 0.27 -7.56 34.61
N ILE A 66 -0.69 -6.90 35.24
CA ILE A 66 -1.84 -6.25 34.58
C ILE A 66 -1.93 -4.80 35.06
N GLU A 67 -2.07 -3.89 34.12
CA GLU A 67 -2.43 -2.50 34.38
C GLU A 67 -3.84 -2.22 33.89
N PHE A 68 -4.56 -1.34 34.57
CA PHE A 68 -5.87 -0.88 34.12
C PHE A 68 -5.99 0.65 34.20
N THR A 69 -6.86 1.19 33.35
CA THR A 69 -7.21 2.60 33.33
C THR A 69 -8.72 2.72 33.43
N VAL A 70 -9.21 3.40 34.45
CA VAL A 70 -10.65 3.65 34.66
C VAL A 70 -11.09 4.77 33.73
N THR A 71 -12.27 4.63 33.14
CA THR A 71 -12.91 5.64 32.28
C THR A 71 -14.24 6.07 32.85
N PHE A 72 -14.80 7.16 32.31
CA PHE A 72 -16.12 7.65 32.73
C PHE A 72 -17.27 6.86 32.10
N SER A 73 -17.06 6.37 30.88
CA SER A 73 -18.04 5.61 30.10
C SER A 73 -17.44 4.38 29.43
N GLU A 74 -18.30 3.48 29.01
CA GLU A 74 -17.94 2.30 28.24
C GLU A 74 -17.45 2.66 26.83
N ALA A 75 -18.00 3.74 26.24
CA ALA A 75 -17.54 4.29 24.97
C ALA A 75 -16.11 4.82 25.05
N GLU A 76 -15.75 5.52 26.13
CA GLU A 76 -14.37 5.94 26.38
C GLU A 76 -13.42 4.75 26.57
N ALA A 77 -13.87 3.69 27.25
CA ALA A 77 -13.10 2.47 27.42
C ALA A 77 -12.79 1.83 26.07
N LEU A 78 -13.77 1.79 25.16
CA LEU A 78 -13.62 1.25 23.81
C LEU A 78 -12.65 2.08 22.94
N ILE A 79 -12.76 3.41 23.02
CA ILE A 79 -11.84 4.32 22.33
C ILE A 79 -10.41 4.13 22.84
N LEU A 80 -10.23 4.04 24.16
CA LEU A 80 -8.93 3.83 24.79
C LEU A 80 -8.32 2.48 24.40
N GLU A 81 -9.11 1.39 24.47
CA GLU A 81 -8.71 0.07 23.99
C GLU A 81 -8.20 0.11 22.54
N ASN A 82 -8.99 0.68 21.62
CA ASN A 82 -8.61 0.78 20.21
C ASN A 82 -7.30 1.57 20.01
N ASN A 83 -7.09 2.66 20.76
CA ASN A 83 -5.86 3.44 20.71
C ASN A 83 -4.65 2.66 21.25
N LEU A 84 -4.85 1.90 22.32
CA LEU A 84 -3.80 1.06 22.90
C LEU A 84 -3.45 -0.11 21.99
N ILE A 85 -4.43 -0.77 21.36
CA ILE A 85 -4.21 -1.83 20.35
C ILE A 85 -3.41 -1.27 19.18
N LYS A 86 -3.76 -0.09 18.65
CA LYS A 86 -3.00 0.57 17.57
C LYS A 86 -1.56 0.90 17.98
N LYS A 87 -1.36 1.35 19.22
CA LYS A 87 -0.04 1.74 19.74
C LYS A 87 0.88 0.55 19.96
N TYR A 88 0.39 -0.50 20.61
CA TYR A 88 1.22 -1.61 21.09
C TYR A 88 1.19 -2.83 20.15
N GLN A 89 0.21 -2.95 19.25
CA GLN A 89 0.05 -4.09 18.33
C GLN A 89 0.15 -5.45 19.04
N PRO A 90 -0.63 -5.70 20.12
CA PRO A 90 -0.44 -6.86 20.98
C PRO A 90 -0.66 -8.19 20.25
N HIS A 91 0.07 -9.22 20.63
CA HIS A 91 0.06 -10.50 19.93
C HIS A 91 -1.29 -11.22 19.99
N TYR A 92 -1.99 -11.15 21.13
CA TYR A 92 -3.27 -11.84 21.34
C TYR A 92 -4.50 -11.04 20.89
N ASN A 93 -4.37 -9.78 20.48
CA ASN A 93 -5.49 -9.02 19.93
C ASN A 93 -5.68 -9.27 18.43
N ILE A 94 -6.95 -9.18 18.00
CA ILE A 94 -7.26 -9.11 16.57
C ILE A 94 -6.78 -7.76 16.05
N LEU A 95 -5.89 -7.77 15.05
CA LEU A 95 -5.31 -6.56 14.49
C LEU A 95 -5.84 -6.32 13.08
N LEU A 96 -6.45 -5.16 12.85
CA LEU A 96 -6.78 -4.69 11.52
C LEU A 96 -5.53 -4.05 10.89
N ARG A 97 -4.82 -4.80 10.06
CA ARG A 97 -3.63 -4.33 9.34
C ARG A 97 -4.04 -3.52 8.10
N ASP A 98 -4.32 -2.24 8.26
CA ASP A 98 -4.60 -1.32 7.16
C ASP A 98 -3.95 0.04 7.39
N ASP A 99 -2.64 0.11 7.13
CA ASP A 99 -1.83 1.34 7.21
C ASP A 99 -1.88 2.19 5.93
N LYS A 100 -2.63 1.75 4.91
CA LYS A 100 -2.60 2.44 3.62
C LYS A 100 -3.63 3.56 3.59
N SER A 101 -3.16 4.81 3.48
CA SER A 101 -4.02 5.96 3.23
C SER A 101 -4.83 5.77 1.94
N TYR A 102 -6.12 6.12 2.00
CA TYR A 102 -7.01 6.05 0.84
C TYR A 102 -6.63 7.07 -0.24
N PRO A 103 -6.82 6.72 -1.51
CA PRO A 103 -6.62 7.66 -2.60
C PRO A 103 -7.75 8.67 -2.71
N TYR A 104 -7.40 9.87 -3.16
CA TYR A 104 -8.30 10.96 -3.49
C TYR A 104 -8.07 11.40 -4.93
N LEU A 105 -9.11 11.90 -5.58
CA LEU A 105 -8.98 12.82 -6.69
C LEU A 105 -8.98 14.24 -6.13
N VAL A 106 -8.05 15.05 -6.59
CA VAL A 106 -7.81 16.36 -6.01
C VAL A 106 -7.81 17.42 -7.09
N LEU A 107 -8.63 18.46 -6.90
CA LEU A 107 -8.70 19.62 -7.75
C LEU A 107 -7.95 20.78 -7.08
N SER A 108 -6.89 21.28 -7.73
CA SER A 108 -6.08 22.36 -7.16
C SER A 108 -6.86 23.69 -7.14
N LYS A 109 -6.56 24.56 -6.15
CA LYS A 109 -7.16 25.90 -6.02
C LYS A 109 -6.35 26.99 -6.76
N SER A 110 -5.48 26.61 -7.68
CA SER A 110 -4.70 27.57 -8.48
C SER A 110 -5.59 28.32 -9.48
N LYS A 111 -5.06 29.42 -10.08
CA LYS A 111 -5.77 30.20 -11.11
C LYS A 111 -6.35 29.33 -12.23
N HIS A 112 -5.63 28.29 -12.65
CA HIS A 112 -6.10 27.29 -13.58
C HIS A 112 -6.03 25.91 -12.87
N PRO A 113 -7.12 25.45 -12.24
CA PRO A 113 -7.14 24.20 -11.50
C PRO A 113 -6.76 22.99 -12.36
N ARG A 114 -6.10 22.00 -11.76
CA ARG A 114 -5.85 20.69 -12.38
C ARG A 114 -6.43 19.57 -11.53
N LEU A 115 -6.85 18.50 -12.17
CA LEU A 115 -7.27 17.28 -11.49
C LEU A 115 -6.12 16.28 -11.47
N PHE A 116 -5.82 15.73 -10.28
CA PHE A 116 -4.76 14.74 -10.12
C PHE A 116 -5.07 13.74 -8.99
N TYR A 117 -4.39 12.61 -9.04
CA TYR A 117 -4.43 11.58 -8.01
C TYR A 117 -3.56 12.00 -6.83
N TYR A 118 -4.08 11.83 -5.63
CA TYR A 118 -3.35 12.09 -4.38
C TYR A 118 -3.58 10.97 -3.37
N ARG A 119 -2.53 10.63 -2.65
CA ARG A 119 -2.58 9.66 -1.56
C ARG A 119 -1.75 10.19 -0.40
N GLY A 120 -2.36 10.31 0.77
CA GLY A 120 -1.72 10.84 1.97
C GLY A 120 -2.68 11.68 2.81
N ALA A 121 -2.18 12.29 3.89
CA ALA A 121 -2.95 13.20 4.73
C ALA A 121 -3.37 14.46 3.94
N LYS A 122 -4.55 15.00 4.20
CA LYS A 122 -5.10 16.21 3.53
C LYS A 122 -4.34 17.48 3.95
N LYS A 123 -3.06 17.57 3.59
CA LYS A 123 -2.18 18.70 3.94
C LYS A 123 -2.08 19.79 2.87
N ILE A 124 -2.59 19.50 1.65
CA ILE A 124 -2.51 20.44 0.52
C ILE A 124 -3.82 21.23 0.47
N ASP A 125 -3.74 22.55 0.28
CA ASP A 125 -4.95 23.38 0.10
C ASP A 125 -5.56 23.15 -1.30
N CYS A 126 -6.46 22.17 -1.36
CA CYS A 126 -7.12 21.70 -2.58
C CYS A 126 -8.54 21.22 -2.26
N GLU A 127 -9.37 21.04 -3.28
CA GLU A 127 -10.64 20.32 -3.14
C GLU A 127 -10.39 18.81 -3.25
N TYR A 128 -10.78 18.04 -2.23
CA TYR A 128 -10.60 16.59 -2.18
C TYR A 128 -11.92 15.88 -2.49
N PHE A 129 -11.89 14.96 -3.43
CA PHE A 129 -13.02 14.12 -3.82
C PHE A 129 -12.68 12.66 -3.53
N GLY A 130 -13.57 11.95 -2.90
CA GLY A 130 -13.37 10.63 -2.36
C GLY A 130 -13.38 10.69 -0.83
N PRO A 131 -12.77 9.77 -0.15
CA PRO A 131 -11.72 8.86 -0.61
C PRO A 131 -12.27 7.73 -1.47
N TYR A 132 -11.42 7.21 -2.36
CA TYR A 132 -11.75 6.03 -3.16
C TYR A 132 -11.31 4.77 -2.41
N PRO A 133 -12.10 3.69 -2.44
CA PRO A 133 -11.75 2.47 -1.73
C PRO A 133 -10.58 1.74 -2.37
N ASP A 134 -10.35 1.94 -3.67
CA ASP A 134 -9.27 1.32 -4.44
C ASP A 134 -8.53 2.33 -5.33
N VAL A 135 -7.23 2.06 -5.53
CA VAL A 135 -6.33 2.86 -6.37
C VAL A 135 -6.71 2.78 -7.85
N SER A 136 -7.16 1.61 -8.31
CA SER A 136 -7.54 1.38 -9.70
C SER A 136 -8.77 2.21 -10.04
N ALA A 137 -9.81 2.16 -9.21
CA ALA A 137 -11.03 2.95 -9.37
C ALA A 137 -10.75 4.46 -9.42
N ALA A 138 -9.88 4.97 -8.54
CA ALA A 138 -9.47 6.37 -8.56
C ALA A 138 -8.74 6.76 -9.85
N LYS A 139 -7.83 5.90 -10.33
CA LYS A 139 -7.06 6.15 -11.56
C LYS A 139 -7.93 6.06 -12.82
N GLU A 140 -8.88 5.14 -12.87
CA GLU A 140 -9.83 5.01 -13.96
C GLU A 140 -10.74 6.24 -14.07
N SER A 141 -11.29 6.67 -12.92
CA SER A 141 -12.08 7.91 -12.85
C SER A 141 -11.26 9.13 -13.28
N LEU A 142 -9.98 9.21 -12.87
CA LEU A 142 -9.08 10.29 -13.30
C LEU A 142 -8.87 10.29 -14.81
N LYS A 143 -8.53 9.13 -15.39
CA LYS A 143 -8.30 9.00 -16.84
C LYS A 143 -9.56 9.37 -17.65
N LEU A 144 -10.72 8.93 -17.17
CA LEU A 144 -12.00 9.26 -17.80
C LEU A 144 -12.25 10.75 -17.79
N LEU A 145 -12.17 11.41 -16.63
CA LEU A 145 -12.42 12.85 -16.52
C LEU A 145 -11.42 13.67 -17.32
N GLN A 146 -10.15 13.26 -17.36
CA GLN A 146 -9.12 13.90 -18.19
C GLN A 146 -9.31 13.68 -19.69
N LYS A 147 -10.03 12.63 -20.10
CA LYS A 147 -10.42 12.40 -21.50
C LYS A 147 -11.61 13.27 -21.90
N LEU A 148 -12.58 13.42 -21.01
CA LEU A 148 -13.82 14.12 -21.27
C LEU A 148 -13.71 15.64 -21.16
N PHE A 149 -12.93 16.13 -20.20
CA PHE A 149 -12.81 17.56 -19.90
C PHE A 149 -11.39 18.03 -20.13
N PRO A 150 -11.13 18.91 -21.11
CA PRO A 150 -9.81 19.30 -21.56
C PRO A 150 -9.13 20.32 -20.62
N ILE A 151 -8.99 19.99 -19.34
CA ILE A 151 -8.24 20.80 -18.39
C ILE A 151 -6.76 20.39 -18.34
N ARG A 152 -5.90 21.25 -17.79
CA ARG A 152 -4.47 20.94 -17.68
C ARG A 152 -4.20 19.72 -16.78
N GLN A 153 -3.23 18.92 -17.20
CA GLN A 153 -2.78 17.72 -16.49
C GLN A 153 -1.37 17.88 -15.92
N CYS A 154 -0.60 18.86 -16.44
CA CYS A 154 0.79 19.10 -16.06
C CYS A 154 0.93 19.60 -14.63
N ALA A 155 2.10 19.31 -14.00
CA ALA A 155 2.45 19.81 -12.68
C ALA A 155 2.59 21.34 -12.68
N ASP A 156 2.42 21.97 -11.51
CA ASP A 156 2.45 23.42 -11.39
C ASP A 156 3.82 24.02 -11.77
N THR A 157 4.89 23.29 -11.53
CA THR A 157 6.26 23.67 -11.94
C THR A 157 6.39 23.73 -13.47
N VAL A 158 5.84 22.74 -14.17
CA VAL A 158 5.85 22.72 -15.65
C VAL A 158 4.91 23.77 -16.23
N TYR A 159 3.73 23.95 -15.61
CA TYR A 159 2.73 24.92 -16.02
C TYR A 159 3.26 26.37 -15.94
N ALA A 160 3.93 26.74 -14.85
CA ALA A 160 4.39 28.10 -14.58
C ALA A 160 5.47 28.60 -15.57
N HIS A 161 6.16 27.71 -16.24
CA HIS A 161 7.35 28.04 -17.04
C HIS A 161 7.21 27.72 -18.54
N ARG A 162 6.00 27.38 -19.01
CA ARG A 162 5.77 27.14 -20.42
C ARG A 162 5.55 28.40 -21.20
N SER A 163 6.20 28.49 -22.35
CA SER A 163 6.08 29.59 -23.31
C SER A 163 5.21 29.22 -24.54
N ARG A 164 4.95 27.93 -24.74
CA ARG A 164 4.15 27.41 -25.89
C ARG A 164 3.21 26.27 -25.48
N PRO A 165 2.10 26.06 -26.24
CA PRO A 165 1.23 24.91 -26.03
C PRO A 165 1.97 23.58 -26.18
N CYS A 166 1.64 22.60 -25.35
CA CYS A 166 2.21 21.26 -25.41
C CYS A 166 1.40 20.33 -26.33
N LEU A 167 1.91 19.11 -26.56
CA LEU A 167 1.23 18.09 -27.33
C LEU A 167 -0.22 17.82 -26.85
N MET A 168 -0.45 17.86 -25.53
CA MET A 168 -1.81 17.68 -24.98
C MET A 168 -2.79 18.77 -25.44
N ALA A 169 -2.30 19.99 -25.65
CA ALA A 169 -3.12 21.06 -26.22
C ALA A 169 -3.34 20.86 -27.71
N GLN A 170 -2.33 20.44 -28.46
CA GLN A 170 -2.43 20.19 -29.90
C GLN A 170 -3.43 19.07 -30.23
N ILE A 171 -3.51 18.03 -29.38
CA ILE A 171 -4.48 16.93 -29.53
C ILE A 171 -5.83 17.19 -28.83
N GLY A 172 -6.12 18.44 -28.43
CA GLY A 172 -7.42 18.82 -27.85
C GLY A 172 -7.70 18.33 -26.42
N LYS A 173 -6.69 17.76 -25.73
CA LYS A 173 -6.84 17.24 -24.35
C LYS A 173 -6.53 18.28 -23.26
N CYS A 174 -6.22 19.52 -23.64
CA CYS A 174 -5.97 20.63 -22.73
C CYS A 174 -6.23 21.95 -23.47
N LEU A 175 -6.90 22.89 -22.82
CA LEU A 175 -7.14 24.25 -23.35
C LEU A 175 -5.93 25.19 -23.26
N ALA A 176 -4.74 24.68 -23.02
CA ALA A 176 -3.47 25.41 -22.96
C ALA A 176 -3.46 26.65 -22.04
N PRO A 177 -3.90 26.57 -20.78
CA PRO A 177 -3.92 27.73 -19.88
C PRO A 177 -2.53 28.21 -19.46
N CYS A 178 -1.46 27.53 -19.91
CA CYS A 178 -0.07 27.89 -19.68
C CYS A 178 0.43 29.02 -20.59
N VAL A 179 -0.31 29.40 -21.63
CA VAL A 179 -0.06 30.55 -22.49
C VAL A 179 -1.13 31.61 -22.29
N PRO A 180 -0.89 32.88 -22.66
CA PRO A 180 -1.88 33.92 -22.56
C PRO A 180 -3.18 33.52 -23.27
N MET A 181 -4.31 33.65 -22.59
CA MET A 181 -5.63 33.28 -23.11
C MET A 181 -6.60 34.44 -22.99
N SER A 182 -7.58 34.50 -23.87
CA SER A 182 -8.67 35.47 -23.82
C SER A 182 -9.59 35.24 -22.61
N GLU A 183 -10.36 36.22 -22.23
CA GLU A 183 -11.33 36.11 -21.14
C GLU A 183 -12.41 35.04 -21.45
N SER A 184 -12.83 34.91 -22.71
CA SER A 184 -13.75 33.85 -23.14
C SER A 184 -13.14 32.46 -23.01
N ALA A 185 -11.87 32.28 -23.38
CA ALA A 185 -11.15 31.02 -23.22
C ALA A 185 -10.97 30.68 -21.75
N TYR A 186 -10.73 31.65 -20.88
CA TYR A 186 -10.67 31.45 -19.44
C TYR A 186 -12.03 31.01 -18.86
N LYS A 187 -13.13 31.65 -19.29
CA LYS A 187 -14.47 31.23 -18.88
C LYS A 187 -14.75 29.78 -19.28
N ASN A 188 -14.45 29.41 -20.53
CA ASN A 188 -14.57 28.02 -20.97
C ASN A 188 -13.74 27.07 -20.14
N TYR A 189 -12.47 27.42 -19.83
CA TYR A 189 -11.62 26.59 -18.97
C TYR A 189 -12.25 26.35 -17.59
N MET A 190 -12.73 27.40 -16.94
CA MET A 190 -13.37 27.32 -15.62
C MET A 190 -14.68 26.54 -15.64
N GLU A 191 -15.38 26.57 -16.76
CA GLU A 191 -16.58 25.77 -16.98
C GLU A 191 -16.26 24.28 -17.04
N GLN A 192 -15.21 23.87 -17.78
CA GLN A 192 -14.74 22.49 -17.79
C GLN A 192 -14.33 22.03 -16.38
N VAL A 193 -13.69 22.88 -15.60
CA VAL A 193 -13.36 22.64 -14.20
C VAL A 193 -14.64 22.44 -13.35
N ASN A 194 -15.67 23.25 -13.61
CA ASN A 194 -16.94 23.13 -12.90
C ASN A 194 -17.68 21.84 -13.24
N TYR A 195 -17.68 21.39 -14.48
CA TYR A 195 -18.24 20.10 -14.87
C TYR A 195 -17.56 18.93 -14.16
N ILE A 196 -16.24 18.95 -14.04
CA ILE A 196 -15.51 17.97 -13.25
C ILE A 196 -15.96 17.99 -11.77
N ARG A 197 -16.10 19.20 -11.20
CA ARG A 197 -16.55 19.35 -9.81
C ARG A 197 -17.95 18.80 -9.60
N MET A 198 -18.89 19.14 -10.51
CA MET A 198 -20.27 18.64 -10.48
C MET A 198 -20.32 17.12 -10.63
N PHE A 199 -19.56 16.56 -11.57
CA PHE A 199 -19.48 15.12 -11.78
C PHE A 199 -18.95 14.40 -10.52
N LEU A 200 -17.86 14.88 -9.94
CA LEU A 200 -17.28 14.31 -8.72
C LEU A 200 -18.18 14.48 -7.49
N LYS A 201 -19.05 15.47 -7.47
CA LYS A 201 -20.12 15.64 -6.46
C LYS A 201 -21.37 14.79 -6.78
N GLY A 202 -21.39 14.07 -7.91
CA GLY A 202 -22.50 13.22 -8.33
C GLY A 202 -23.70 13.97 -8.92
N GLN A 203 -23.54 15.22 -9.34
CA GLN A 203 -24.53 16.03 -10.04
C GLN A 203 -24.47 15.76 -11.56
N ASN A 204 -24.47 14.47 -11.94
CA ASN A 204 -24.23 14.07 -13.32
C ASN A 204 -25.35 14.50 -14.26
N GLN A 205 -26.60 14.50 -13.77
CA GLN A 205 -27.77 14.90 -14.59
C GLN A 205 -27.70 16.38 -14.94
N ASP A 206 -27.27 17.24 -14.04
CA ASP A 206 -27.13 18.67 -14.29
C ASP A 206 -26.08 18.95 -15.37
N VAL A 207 -24.94 18.19 -15.32
CA VAL A 207 -23.91 18.27 -16.36
C VAL A 207 -24.44 17.83 -17.72
N LEU A 208 -25.21 16.73 -17.79
CA LEU A 208 -25.80 16.24 -19.02
C LEU A 208 -26.80 17.24 -19.61
N ASN A 209 -27.66 17.83 -18.77
CA ASN A 209 -28.66 18.81 -19.20
C ASN A 209 -27.99 20.08 -19.78
N ASP A 210 -26.95 20.59 -19.11
CA ASP A 210 -26.23 21.78 -19.56
C ASP A 210 -25.47 21.53 -20.88
N LEU A 211 -24.78 20.40 -20.98
CA LEU A 211 -24.10 20.00 -22.22
C LEU A 211 -25.08 19.79 -23.38
N THR A 212 -26.28 19.22 -23.13
CA THR A 212 -27.33 19.05 -24.15
C THR A 212 -27.80 20.38 -24.64
N LYS A 213 -28.11 21.31 -23.74
CA LYS A 213 -28.56 22.67 -24.11
C LYS A 213 -27.52 23.39 -24.98
N LYS A 214 -26.24 23.32 -24.62
CA LYS A 214 -25.16 23.92 -25.41
C LYS A 214 -24.98 23.28 -26.77
N MET A 215 -25.10 21.95 -26.84
CA MET A 215 -25.05 21.24 -28.11
C MET A 215 -26.16 21.74 -29.06
N GLU A 216 -27.37 21.94 -28.54
CA GLU A 216 -28.52 22.48 -29.29
C GLU A 216 -28.27 23.94 -29.73
N GLU A 217 -27.79 24.80 -28.83
CA GLU A 217 -27.43 26.19 -29.12
C GLU A 217 -26.36 26.32 -30.22
N HIS A 218 -25.30 25.46 -30.21
CA HIS A 218 -24.30 25.44 -31.28
C HIS A 218 -24.86 24.90 -32.59
N SER A 219 -25.77 23.92 -32.53
CA SER A 219 -26.44 23.39 -33.71
C SER A 219 -27.34 24.44 -34.38
N GLU A 220 -28.08 25.23 -33.58
CA GLU A 220 -28.90 26.33 -34.08
C GLU A 220 -28.09 27.44 -34.77
N LYS A 221 -26.84 27.67 -34.25
CA LYS A 221 -25.88 28.61 -34.83
C LYS A 221 -25.12 28.05 -36.02
N LEU A 222 -25.43 26.82 -36.47
CA LEU A 222 -24.73 26.08 -37.53
C LEU A 222 -23.24 25.80 -37.23
N GLU A 223 -22.85 25.80 -35.98
CA GLU A 223 -21.48 25.49 -35.49
C GLU A 223 -21.35 23.96 -35.27
N PHE A 224 -21.48 23.20 -36.35
CA PHE A 224 -21.63 21.74 -36.30
C PHE A 224 -20.41 21.00 -35.70
N GLU A 225 -19.20 21.54 -35.84
CA GLU A 225 -17.99 20.92 -35.24
C GLU A 225 -18.02 20.99 -33.70
N GLU A 226 -18.45 22.11 -33.13
CA GLU A 226 -18.59 22.29 -31.69
C GLU A 226 -19.76 21.46 -31.15
N ALA A 227 -20.88 21.44 -31.86
CA ALA A 227 -22.02 20.59 -31.54
C ALA A 227 -21.63 19.09 -31.55
N ALA A 228 -20.82 18.65 -32.52
CA ALA A 228 -20.33 17.27 -32.59
C ALA A 228 -19.41 16.91 -31.41
N LYS A 229 -18.51 17.81 -30.98
CA LYS A 229 -17.65 17.61 -29.78
C LYS A 229 -18.49 17.43 -28.52
N LEU A 230 -19.51 18.27 -28.33
CA LEU A 230 -20.43 18.18 -27.18
C LEU A 230 -21.28 16.91 -27.23
N ARG A 231 -21.74 16.48 -28.40
CA ARG A 231 -22.44 15.20 -28.61
C ARG A 231 -21.57 14.02 -28.19
N ASP A 232 -20.33 13.97 -28.65
CA ASP A 232 -19.40 12.89 -28.34
C ASP A 232 -19.07 12.87 -26.86
N GLN A 233 -18.96 14.02 -26.21
CA GLN A 233 -18.79 14.16 -24.76
C GLN A 233 -20.02 13.66 -24.00
N LEU A 234 -21.22 13.99 -24.45
CA LEU A 234 -22.50 13.50 -23.92
C LEU A 234 -22.62 11.98 -24.02
N LEU A 235 -22.33 11.41 -25.19
CA LEU A 235 -22.37 9.97 -25.41
C LEU A 235 -21.41 9.23 -24.47
N ALA A 236 -20.19 9.74 -24.30
CA ALA A 236 -19.22 9.14 -23.41
C ALA A 236 -19.65 9.24 -21.93
N LEU A 237 -20.25 10.36 -21.50
CA LEU A 237 -20.81 10.51 -20.15
C LEU A 237 -22.01 9.58 -19.92
N ARG A 238 -22.92 9.45 -20.89
CA ARG A 238 -24.07 8.54 -20.82
C ARG A 238 -23.61 7.08 -20.72
N HIS A 239 -22.65 6.66 -21.53
CA HIS A 239 -22.12 5.30 -21.49
C HIS A 239 -21.51 4.95 -20.12
N VAL A 240 -20.81 5.90 -19.48
CA VAL A 240 -20.34 5.75 -18.11
C VAL A 240 -21.49 5.65 -17.10
N GLN A 241 -22.52 6.44 -17.31
CA GLN A 241 -23.71 6.40 -16.45
C GLN A 241 -24.48 5.08 -16.61
N GLU A 242 -24.63 4.56 -17.82
CA GLU A 242 -25.29 3.29 -18.12
C GLU A 242 -24.52 2.09 -17.55
N SER A 243 -23.20 2.06 -17.69
CA SER A 243 -22.37 1.01 -17.10
C SER A 243 -22.39 1.00 -15.55
N GLN A 244 -22.81 2.11 -14.93
CA GLN A 244 -22.99 2.26 -13.49
C GLN A 244 -24.47 2.14 -13.03
N SER A 245 -25.44 2.10 -13.94
CA SER A 245 -26.87 2.19 -13.65
C SER A 245 -27.58 0.85 -13.48
N VAL A 246 -26.92 -0.17 -12.95
CA VAL A 246 -27.58 -1.44 -12.58
C VAL A 246 -28.43 -1.31 -11.29
N SER A 247 -28.58 -0.11 -10.72
CA SER A 247 -29.33 0.10 -9.48
C SER A 247 -30.24 1.32 -9.60
N GLY A 248 -31.53 1.08 -9.35
CA GLY A 248 -32.61 2.08 -9.43
C GLY A 248 -32.42 3.35 -8.62
N ASP A 249 -33.43 4.24 -8.67
CA ASP A 249 -33.52 5.62 -8.12
C ASP A 249 -33.26 5.84 -6.61
N LEU A 250 -32.58 4.92 -5.94
CA LEU A 250 -32.36 4.98 -4.50
C LEU A 250 -31.06 5.73 -4.15
N MET A 251 -31.23 6.97 -3.69
CA MET A 251 -30.15 7.86 -3.23
C MET A 251 -29.75 7.58 -1.77
N PHE A 252 -29.19 6.41 -1.48
CA PHE A 252 -28.70 6.09 -0.16
C PHE A 252 -27.19 5.86 -0.10
N ASP A 253 -26.59 6.27 0.99
CA ASP A 253 -25.19 6.01 1.34
C ASP A 253 -25.16 4.94 2.43
N MET A 254 -24.47 3.82 2.14
CA MET A 254 -24.29 2.74 3.11
C MET A 254 -22.99 1.99 2.88
N ASP A 255 -22.50 1.35 3.90
CA ASP A 255 -21.48 0.31 3.81
C ASP A 255 -22.14 -1.04 4.09
N VAL A 256 -21.81 -2.05 3.30
CA VAL A 256 -22.30 -3.42 3.50
C VAL A 256 -21.12 -4.32 3.81
N ILE A 257 -21.13 -4.92 4.98
CA ILE A 257 -20.05 -5.74 5.51
C ILE A 257 -20.54 -7.17 5.65
N ALA A 258 -19.82 -8.10 5.04
CA ALA A 258 -20.00 -9.52 5.27
C ALA A 258 -18.71 -10.13 5.83
N HIS A 259 -18.87 -11.05 6.76
CA HIS A 259 -17.80 -11.68 7.50
C HIS A 259 -17.86 -13.20 7.34
N GLU A 260 -16.72 -13.79 7.03
CA GLU A 260 -16.59 -15.23 6.86
C GLU A 260 -15.30 -15.71 7.50
N CYS A 261 -15.36 -16.76 8.29
CA CYS A 261 -14.19 -17.35 8.95
C CYS A 261 -14.06 -18.82 8.57
N ALA A 262 -12.82 -19.24 8.30
CA ALA A 262 -12.49 -20.65 8.13
C ALA A 262 -11.07 -20.92 8.61
N GLN A 263 -10.87 -22.03 9.27
CA GLN A 263 -9.61 -22.38 9.91
C GLN A 263 -9.18 -21.31 10.92
N GLU A 264 -8.04 -20.67 10.73
CA GLU A 264 -7.51 -19.60 11.60
C GLU A 264 -7.61 -18.19 10.95
N LEU A 265 -8.35 -18.06 9.87
CA LEU A 265 -8.44 -16.84 9.09
C LEU A 265 -9.87 -16.37 8.95
N CYS A 266 -10.07 -15.08 9.13
CA CYS A 266 -11.33 -14.40 8.88
C CYS A 266 -11.16 -13.37 7.76
N CYS A 267 -12.21 -13.19 6.97
CA CYS A 267 -12.32 -12.18 5.92
C CYS A 267 -13.54 -11.31 6.17
N SER A 268 -13.33 -10.01 6.38
CA SER A 268 -14.39 -9.01 6.37
C SER A 268 -14.38 -8.30 5.03
N HIS A 269 -15.42 -8.49 4.23
CA HIS A 269 -15.57 -7.86 2.92
C HIS A 269 -16.53 -6.69 3.01
N VAL A 270 -16.06 -5.51 2.59
CA VAL A 270 -16.81 -4.25 2.63
C VAL A 270 -17.17 -3.81 1.22
N LEU A 271 -18.46 -3.59 0.97
CA LEU A 271 -18.97 -2.89 -0.22
C LEU A 271 -19.27 -1.44 0.18
N PHE A 272 -18.65 -0.50 -0.51
CA PHE A 272 -18.88 0.93 -0.30
C PHE A 272 -19.93 1.42 -1.29
N ILE A 273 -21.10 1.80 -0.80
CA ILE A 273 -22.23 2.27 -1.61
C ILE A 273 -22.46 3.74 -1.28
N ARG A 274 -22.42 4.59 -2.31
CA ARG A 274 -22.72 6.02 -2.20
C ARG A 274 -23.66 6.43 -3.32
N LYS A 275 -24.72 7.14 -2.95
CA LYS A 275 -25.81 7.52 -3.85
C LYS A 275 -26.38 6.31 -4.63
N GLY A 276 -26.60 5.20 -3.92
CA GLY A 276 -27.13 3.96 -4.50
C GLY A 276 -26.15 3.20 -5.41
N ARG A 277 -24.88 3.60 -5.52
CA ARG A 277 -23.89 2.98 -6.41
C ARG A 277 -22.74 2.38 -5.64
N ILE A 278 -22.25 1.22 -6.07
CA ILE A 278 -21.02 0.63 -5.53
C ILE A 278 -19.84 1.46 -6.05
N ILE A 279 -19.19 2.22 -5.16
CA ILE A 279 -18.00 2.99 -5.48
C ILE A 279 -16.71 2.19 -5.28
N GLY A 280 -16.79 1.01 -4.71
CA GLY A 280 -15.68 0.09 -4.54
C GLY A 280 -15.96 -1.02 -3.55
N THR A 281 -15.04 -1.98 -3.52
CA THR A 281 -15.09 -3.13 -2.61
C THR A 281 -13.71 -3.38 -2.02
N ARG A 282 -13.67 -3.95 -0.81
CA ARG A 282 -12.39 -4.30 -0.20
C ARG A 282 -12.53 -5.46 0.78
N SER A 283 -11.59 -6.40 0.71
CA SER A 283 -11.47 -7.50 1.66
C SER A 283 -10.37 -7.20 2.67
N TYR A 284 -10.66 -7.43 3.94
CA TYR A 284 -9.74 -7.32 5.06
C TYR A 284 -9.59 -8.70 5.68
N PHE A 285 -8.35 -9.07 6.00
CA PHE A 285 -8.07 -10.36 6.58
C PHE A 285 -7.51 -10.19 7.99
N SER A 286 -8.04 -10.97 8.94
CA SER A 286 -7.55 -11.05 10.31
C SER A 286 -7.37 -12.51 10.71
N LYS A 287 -6.48 -12.76 11.67
CA LYS A 287 -6.45 -14.09 12.32
C LYS A 287 -7.64 -14.19 13.26
N LEU A 288 -8.20 -15.38 13.38
CA LEU A 288 -9.24 -15.67 14.35
C LEU A 288 -8.66 -15.44 15.75
N SER A 289 -9.41 -14.78 16.63
CA SER A 289 -8.99 -14.60 18.02
C SER A 289 -8.85 -15.94 18.72
N GLU A 290 -7.83 -16.05 19.54
CA GLU A 290 -7.60 -17.20 20.39
C GLU A 290 -8.29 -17.06 21.75
N ILE A 291 -8.84 -15.89 22.05
CA ILE A 291 -9.44 -15.54 23.33
C ILE A 291 -10.95 -15.76 23.26
N GLU A 292 -11.48 -16.45 24.25
CA GLU A 292 -12.90 -16.71 24.37
C GLU A 292 -13.68 -15.39 24.62
N GLY A 293 -14.71 -15.16 23.82
CA GLY A 293 -15.57 -13.97 23.90
C GLY A 293 -15.10 -12.79 23.05
N ASP A 294 -14.05 -12.95 22.23
CA ASP A 294 -13.69 -11.95 21.23
C ASP A 294 -14.39 -12.29 19.91
N ASP A 295 -15.39 -11.49 19.53
CA ASP A 295 -16.06 -11.63 18.24
C ASP A 295 -15.26 -10.91 17.13
N PRO A 296 -14.79 -11.63 16.09
CA PRO A 296 -13.99 -11.06 15.02
C PRO A 296 -14.72 -9.98 14.20
N LEU A 297 -16.04 -10.09 14.04
CA LEU A 297 -16.82 -9.07 13.33
C LEU A 297 -16.91 -7.78 14.16
N THR A 298 -17.19 -7.89 15.45
CA THR A 298 -17.22 -6.76 16.37
C THR A 298 -15.86 -6.07 16.44
N ALA A 299 -14.77 -6.84 16.55
CA ALA A 299 -13.42 -6.29 16.56
C ALA A 299 -13.08 -5.55 15.24
N PHE A 300 -13.47 -6.13 14.09
CA PHE A 300 -13.30 -5.49 12.79
C PHE A 300 -14.08 -4.17 12.70
N VAL A 301 -15.38 -4.19 13.00
CA VAL A 301 -16.28 -3.02 12.92
C VAL A 301 -15.77 -1.90 13.81
N THR A 302 -15.38 -2.23 15.05
CA THR A 302 -14.85 -1.26 16.01
C THR A 302 -13.57 -0.60 15.49
N GLN A 303 -12.57 -1.37 15.10
CA GLN A 303 -11.31 -0.83 14.59
C GLN A 303 -11.50 -0.06 13.28
N PHE A 304 -12.44 -0.50 12.44
CA PHE A 304 -12.73 0.11 11.16
C PHE A 304 -13.38 1.49 11.33
N TYR A 305 -14.40 1.62 12.17
CA TYR A 305 -15.16 2.87 12.34
C TYR A 305 -14.60 3.82 13.42
N LEU A 306 -13.69 3.39 14.27
CA LEU A 306 -12.94 4.27 15.18
C LEU A 306 -11.63 4.82 14.55
N SER A 307 -11.54 4.88 13.23
CA SER A 307 -10.39 5.44 12.52
C SER A 307 -10.66 6.87 12.06
N GLU A 308 -10.04 7.88 12.69
CA GLU A 308 -10.19 9.30 12.31
C GLU A 308 -9.88 9.58 10.84
N SER A 309 -8.89 8.88 10.28
CA SER A 309 -8.50 9.03 8.87
C SER A 309 -9.64 8.71 7.88
N ARG A 310 -10.65 7.97 8.31
CA ARG A 310 -11.80 7.51 7.53
C ARG A 310 -13.10 8.20 7.89
N ALA A 311 -13.15 8.97 8.98
CA ALA A 311 -14.39 9.54 9.50
C ALA A 311 -15.21 10.33 8.47
N SER A 312 -14.54 10.98 7.50
CA SER A 312 -15.22 11.71 6.42
C SER A 312 -15.98 10.81 5.44
N MET A 313 -15.73 9.50 5.47
CA MET A 313 -16.33 8.49 4.56
C MET A 313 -17.52 7.77 5.17
N TYR A 314 -17.72 7.85 6.47
CA TYR A 314 -18.72 7.03 7.13
C TYR A 314 -20.13 7.37 6.67
N PRO A 315 -20.89 6.39 6.17
CA PRO A 315 -22.30 6.56 5.85
C PRO A 315 -23.12 6.55 7.13
N LYS A 316 -24.37 6.91 7.04
CA LYS A 316 -25.28 6.78 8.18
C LYS A 316 -25.69 5.33 8.44
N GLU A 317 -25.82 4.52 7.39
CA GLU A 317 -26.27 3.14 7.47
C GLU A 317 -25.11 2.17 7.21
N ILE A 318 -24.95 1.19 8.10
CA ILE A 318 -24.00 0.10 7.99
C ILE A 318 -24.77 -1.20 8.08
N ILE A 319 -24.74 -1.98 7.00
CA ILE A 319 -25.41 -3.28 6.92
C ILE A 319 -24.37 -4.36 7.27
N LEU A 320 -24.71 -5.19 8.23
CA LEU A 320 -23.90 -6.32 8.67
C LEU A 320 -24.60 -7.62 8.36
N ASP A 321 -23.85 -8.65 8.12
CA ASP A 321 -24.39 -9.99 7.84
C ASP A 321 -24.68 -10.78 9.11
N ASP A 322 -24.15 -10.37 10.24
CA ASP A 322 -24.45 -10.92 11.57
C ASP A 322 -24.49 -9.81 12.62
N LYS A 323 -24.90 -10.17 13.82
CA LYS A 323 -24.98 -9.26 14.98
C LYS A 323 -23.58 -9.02 15.52
N ILE A 324 -23.36 -7.79 15.96
CA ILE A 324 -22.16 -7.39 16.71
C ILE A 324 -22.50 -7.22 18.18
N GLU A 325 -21.50 -7.31 19.03
CA GLU A 325 -21.65 -7.02 20.46
C GLU A 325 -21.73 -5.50 20.70
N ASP A 326 -22.57 -5.10 21.62
CA ASP A 326 -22.73 -3.71 22.10
C ASP A 326 -22.80 -2.64 20.98
N PRO A 327 -23.70 -2.75 19.97
CA PRO A 327 -23.76 -1.83 18.83
C PRO A 327 -23.98 -0.36 19.26
N ASP A 328 -24.73 -0.15 20.34
CA ASP A 328 -25.00 1.20 20.87
C ASP A 328 -23.74 1.84 21.45
N VAL A 329 -22.87 1.06 22.10
CA VAL A 329 -21.58 1.53 22.63
C VAL A 329 -20.63 1.91 21.48
N ILE A 330 -20.61 1.12 20.41
CA ILE A 330 -19.79 1.41 19.21
C ILE A 330 -20.31 2.68 18.53
N THR A 331 -21.63 2.83 18.39
CA THR A 331 -22.25 4.03 17.81
C THR A 331 -21.90 5.28 18.62
N GLU A 332 -22.03 5.22 19.95
CA GLU A 332 -21.68 6.33 20.82
C GLU A 332 -20.18 6.65 20.77
N ALA A 333 -19.31 5.65 20.74
CA ALA A 333 -17.87 5.84 20.60
C ALA A 333 -17.49 6.50 19.25
N VAL A 334 -18.12 6.10 18.16
CA VAL A 334 -17.90 6.71 16.83
C VAL A 334 -18.40 8.16 16.82
N LYS A 335 -19.53 8.44 17.47
CA LYS A 335 -20.07 9.81 17.61
C LYS A 335 -19.12 10.70 18.41
N GLN A 336 -18.60 10.22 19.53
CA GLN A 336 -17.67 10.97 20.39
C GLN A 336 -16.32 11.18 19.71
N HIS A 337 -15.77 10.14 19.08
CA HIS A 337 -14.41 10.17 18.52
C HIS A 337 -14.35 10.80 17.13
N CYS A 338 -15.33 10.53 16.28
CA CYS A 338 -15.33 10.91 14.86
C CYS A 338 -16.39 11.97 14.51
N SER A 339 -17.24 12.39 15.45
CA SER A 339 -18.37 13.30 15.23
C SER A 339 -19.30 12.83 14.09
N LYS A 340 -19.58 11.51 14.03
CA LYS A 340 -20.43 10.87 13.03
C LYS A 340 -21.50 10.01 13.70
N GLU A 341 -22.72 10.11 13.17
CA GLU A 341 -23.79 9.19 13.52
C GLU A 341 -23.83 8.04 12.53
N ILE A 342 -23.78 6.81 13.05
CA ILE A 342 -23.88 5.57 12.28
C ILE A 342 -24.95 4.69 12.90
N HIS A 343 -25.61 3.86 12.08
CA HIS A 343 -26.61 2.89 12.51
C HIS A 343 -26.32 1.53 11.91
N PHE A 344 -26.30 0.50 12.73
CA PHE A 344 -26.08 -0.88 12.29
C PHE A 344 -27.40 -1.57 11.98
N LEU A 345 -27.49 -2.25 10.84
CA LEU A 345 -28.64 -2.99 10.36
C LEU A 345 -28.21 -4.43 10.02
N THR A 346 -28.85 -5.41 10.66
CA THR A 346 -28.59 -6.85 10.39
C THR A 346 -29.72 -7.53 9.63
N SER A 347 -30.90 -6.90 9.58
CA SER A 347 -32.07 -7.42 8.84
C SER A 347 -32.46 -6.43 7.75
N VAL A 348 -32.28 -6.83 6.50
CA VAL A 348 -32.52 -5.98 5.33
C VAL A 348 -33.37 -6.70 4.26
N ARG A 349 -34.09 -5.92 3.44
CA ARG A 349 -34.98 -6.42 2.39
C ARG A 349 -34.65 -5.78 1.05
N ALA A 350 -35.21 -6.30 -0.02
CA ALA A 350 -35.13 -5.80 -1.40
C ALA A 350 -33.66 -5.54 -1.87
N GLU A 351 -33.36 -4.35 -2.33
CA GLU A 351 -32.04 -3.98 -2.85
C GLU A 351 -30.91 -4.16 -1.82
N ARG A 352 -31.13 -3.79 -0.56
CA ARG A 352 -30.15 -3.95 0.51
C ARG A 352 -29.78 -5.43 0.73
N ALA A 353 -30.76 -6.34 0.61
CA ALA A 353 -30.52 -7.77 0.71
C ALA A 353 -29.68 -8.31 -0.46
N LYS A 354 -29.83 -7.76 -1.68
CA LYS A 354 -28.99 -8.11 -2.83
C LYS A 354 -27.53 -7.75 -2.58
N TYR A 355 -27.27 -6.55 -2.06
CA TYR A 355 -25.91 -6.12 -1.72
C TYR A 355 -25.30 -6.97 -0.61
N LEU A 356 -26.09 -7.34 0.40
CA LEU A 356 -25.62 -8.21 1.47
C LEU A 356 -25.25 -9.60 0.94
N LYS A 357 -26.07 -10.16 0.04
CA LYS A 357 -25.76 -11.42 -0.63
C LYS A 357 -24.45 -11.32 -1.43
N LEU A 358 -24.29 -10.25 -2.21
CA LEU A 358 -23.07 -10.01 -2.98
C LEU A 358 -21.83 -9.88 -2.07
N ALA A 359 -21.96 -9.18 -0.93
CA ALA A 359 -20.88 -9.08 0.04
C ALA A 359 -20.47 -10.44 0.61
N LYS A 360 -21.45 -11.30 0.96
CA LYS A 360 -21.22 -12.67 1.45
C LYS A 360 -20.48 -13.54 0.43
N GLU A 361 -20.94 -13.52 -0.82
CA GLU A 361 -20.29 -14.27 -1.91
C GLU A 361 -18.83 -13.83 -2.10
N ASN A 362 -18.57 -12.52 -2.05
CA ASN A 362 -17.22 -11.97 -2.17
C ASN A 362 -16.34 -12.26 -0.94
N ALA A 363 -16.89 -12.20 0.27
CA ALA A 363 -16.16 -12.58 1.49
C ALA A 363 -15.70 -14.04 1.41
N LYS A 364 -16.61 -14.94 1.07
CA LYS A 364 -16.31 -16.37 0.90
C LYS A 364 -15.28 -16.63 -0.18
N ALA A 365 -15.44 -16.04 -1.36
CA ALA A 365 -14.49 -16.20 -2.46
C ALA A 365 -13.09 -15.67 -2.10
N SER A 366 -13.03 -14.48 -1.47
CA SER A 366 -11.76 -13.89 -1.03
C SER A 366 -11.06 -14.72 0.04
N LEU A 367 -11.82 -15.28 0.99
CA LEU A 367 -11.27 -16.16 2.02
C LEU A 367 -10.74 -17.46 1.42
N GLN A 368 -11.49 -18.09 0.52
CA GLN A 368 -11.07 -19.32 -0.16
C GLN A 368 -9.79 -19.09 -0.97
N ALA A 369 -9.69 -18.00 -1.73
CA ALA A 369 -8.49 -17.64 -2.48
C ALA A 369 -7.28 -17.47 -1.53
N LYS A 370 -7.47 -16.77 -0.41
CA LYS A 370 -6.39 -16.55 0.56
C LYS A 370 -5.94 -17.83 1.26
N LEU A 371 -6.86 -18.73 1.57
CA LEU A 371 -6.55 -20.05 2.15
C LEU A 371 -5.84 -20.96 1.14
N ALA A 372 -6.25 -20.93 -0.13
CA ALA A 372 -5.58 -21.67 -1.19
C ALA A 372 -4.14 -21.18 -1.39
N ASP A 373 -3.91 -19.86 -1.39
CA ASP A 373 -2.57 -19.27 -1.45
C ASP A 373 -1.71 -19.73 -0.25
N LYS A 374 -2.27 -19.68 0.97
CA LYS A 374 -1.57 -20.13 2.19
C LYS A 374 -1.23 -21.62 2.14
N THR A 375 -2.16 -22.44 1.68
CA THR A 375 -1.94 -23.90 1.52
C THR A 375 -0.87 -24.17 0.47
N THR A 376 -0.89 -23.45 -0.63
CA THR A 376 0.11 -23.55 -1.71
C THR A 376 1.48 -23.13 -1.22
N ALA A 377 1.60 -22.01 -0.49
CA ALA A 377 2.86 -21.57 0.10
C ALA A 377 3.41 -22.61 1.09
N LYS A 378 2.55 -23.16 1.96
CA LYS A 378 2.94 -24.22 2.90
C LYS A 378 3.46 -25.46 2.17
N LYS A 379 2.74 -25.96 1.15
CA LYS A 379 3.17 -27.11 0.34
C LYS A 379 4.52 -26.86 -0.34
N ARG A 380 4.76 -25.64 -0.86
CA ARG A 380 6.02 -25.27 -1.50
C ARG A 380 7.19 -25.31 -0.50
N ILE A 381 6.97 -24.83 0.73
CA ILE A 381 8.01 -24.87 1.78
C ILE A 381 8.24 -26.31 2.24
N GLU A 382 7.20 -27.10 2.47
CA GLU A 382 7.32 -28.51 2.84
C GLU A 382 8.06 -29.33 1.77
N SER A 383 7.76 -29.10 0.48
CA SER A 383 8.49 -29.71 -0.63
C SER A 383 9.98 -29.29 -0.62
N LEU A 384 10.28 -28.00 -0.38
CA LEU A 384 11.64 -27.50 -0.30
C LEU A 384 12.40 -28.11 0.90
N GLU A 385 11.74 -28.23 2.05
CA GLU A 385 12.29 -28.88 3.25
C GLU A 385 12.64 -30.34 2.98
N GLN A 386 11.78 -31.06 2.24
CA GLN A 386 12.02 -32.45 1.85
C GLN A 386 13.18 -32.59 0.86
N VAL A 387 13.20 -31.76 -0.19
CA VAL A 387 14.26 -31.78 -1.21
C VAL A 387 15.64 -31.46 -0.61
N LEU A 388 15.71 -30.48 0.28
CA LEU A 388 16.97 -30.06 0.89
C LEU A 388 17.32 -30.85 2.18
N HIS A 389 16.49 -31.81 2.59
CA HIS A 389 16.64 -32.56 3.85
C HIS A 389 16.86 -31.66 5.07
N ILE A 390 16.03 -30.66 5.21
CA ILE A 390 16.00 -29.70 6.33
C ILE A 390 14.60 -29.61 6.93
N SER A 391 14.45 -29.03 8.09
CA SER A 391 13.17 -28.86 8.76
C SER A 391 13.06 -27.49 9.40
N ASN A 392 11.83 -27.04 9.60
CA ASN A 392 11.50 -25.79 10.29
C ASN A 392 12.10 -24.53 9.65
N VAL A 393 12.03 -24.44 8.33
CA VAL A 393 12.42 -23.22 7.58
C VAL A 393 11.36 -22.14 7.80
N ASN A 394 11.68 -21.13 8.58
CA ASN A 394 10.82 -20.00 8.88
C ASN A 394 11.24 -18.74 8.14
N HIS A 395 12.55 -18.55 7.94
CA HIS A 395 13.12 -17.39 7.26
C HIS A 395 14.09 -17.82 6.17
N MET A 396 13.94 -17.21 5.01
CA MET A 396 14.79 -17.43 3.84
C MET A 396 15.25 -16.08 3.32
N GLU A 397 16.50 -15.98 2.91
CA GLU A 397 17.03 -14.79 2.21
C GLU A 397 17.56 -15.19 0.84
N CYS A 398 17.42 -14.32 -0.15
CA CYS A 398 18.03 -14.52 -1.48
C CYS A 398 18.85 -13.31 -1.86
N TYR A 399 20.04 -13.56 -2.35
CA TYR A 399 21.01 -12.55 -2.77
C TYR A 399 21.22 -12.59 -4.27
N ASP A 400 21.07 -11.42 -4.90
CA ASP A 400 21.32 -11.19 -6.31
C ASP A 400 22.30 -10.02 -6.48
N ILE A 401 23.34 -10.22 -7.28
CA ILE A 401 24.32 -9.19 -7.63
C ILE A 401 24.03 -8.69 -9.02
N SER A 402 23.68 -7.42 -9.10
CA SER A 402 23.31 -6.78 -10.36
C SER A 402 24.33 -5.71 -10.74
N HIS A 403 24.86 -5.82 -11.97
CA HIS A 403 25.74 -4.83 -12.58
C HIS A 403 24.96 -3.93 -13.54
N THR A 404 25.18 -2.65 -13.47
CA THR A 404 24.74 -1.71 -14.51
C THR A 404 25.89 -1.39 -15.45
N GLN A 405 25.64 -1.43 -16.75
CA GLN A 405 26.63 -1.00 -17.74
C GLN A 405 27.10 0.44 -17.41
N GLY A 406 28.34 0.55 -16.91
CA GLY A 406 29.01 1.82 -16.65
C GLY A 406 28.92 2.40 -15.24
N GLU A 407 28.20 1.80 -14.27
CA GLU A 407 28.07 2.36 -12.92
C GLU A 407 27.95 1.28 -11.82
N LEU A 408 28.12 1.71 -10.60
CA LEU A 408 28.11 1.00 -9.30
C LEU A 408 27.37 -0.34 -9.24
N THR A 409 28.08 -1.38 -8.80
CA THR A 409 27.52 -2.70 -8.45
C THR A 409 26.59 -2.57 -7.26
N VAL A 410 25.43 -3.21 -7.34
CA VAL A 410 24.43 -3.25 -6.28
C VAL A 410 24.04 -4.68 -5.99
N ALA A 411 24.01 -5.05 -4.73
CA ALA A 411 23.41 -6.29 -4.32
C ALA A 411 22.04 -6.08 -3.69
N SER A 412 21.11 -6.93 -4.04
CA SER A 412 19.79 -7.03 -3.40
C SER A 412 19.73 -8.24 -2.49
N CYS A 413 19.03 -8.05 -1.36
CA CYS A 413 18.65 -9.12 -0.44
C CYS A 413 17.15 -9.05 -0.26
N VAL A 414 16.44 -10.09 -0.65
CA VAL A 414 15.01 -10.26 -0.36
C VAL A 414 14.83 -11.30 0.73
N SER A 415 13.85 -11.08 1.59
CA SER A 415 13.50 -11.97 2.70
C SER A 415 12.13 -12.59 2.48
N PHE A 416 12.01 -13.87 2.81
CA PHE A 416 10.76 -14.63 2.77
C PHE A 416 10.54 -15.35 4.09
N ASN A 417 9.29 -15.47 4.48
CA ASN A 417 8.85 -16.28 5.60
C ASN A 417 7.82 -17.33 5.14
N ARG A 418 7.24 -18.10 6.06
CA ARG A 418 6.22 -19.12 5.73
C ARG A 418 4.94 -18.54 5.10
N GLU A 419 4.70 -17.25 5.22
CA GLU A 419 3.53 -16.57 4.63
C GLU A 419 3.84 -15.96 3.24
N GLY A 420 5.11 -15.93 2.84
CA GLY A 420 5.57 -15.38 1.55
C GLY A 420 6.61 -14.26 1.68
N PRO A 421 6.64 -13.29 0.75
CA PRO A 421 7.62 -12.20 0.74
C PRO A 421 7.50 -11.30 1.99
N ASP A 422 8.61 -11.13 2.72
CA ASP A 422 8.72 -10.24 3.87
C ASP A 422 9.43 -8.94 3.48
N SER A 423 8.68 -8.05 2.86
CA SER A 423 9.22 -6.80 2.30
C SER A 423 9.77 -5.82 3.32
N ALA A 424 9.42 -5.95 4.61
CA ALA A 424 9.97 -5.13 5.69
C ALA A 424 11.46 -5.41 5.92
N ASN A 425 11.90 -6.63 5.63
CA ASN A 425 13.27 -7.10 5.77
C ASN A 425 14.08 -7.07 4.46
N TYR A 426 13.57 -6.48 3.38
CA TYR A 426 14.33 -6.30 2.15
C TYR A 426 15.44 -5.29 2.32
N ARG A 427 16.63 -5.59 1.79
CA ARG A 427 17.81 -4.74 1.91
C ARG A 427 18.49 -4.54 0.57
N ARG A 428 19.14 -3.39 0.38
CA ARG A 428 20.04 -3.08 -0.74
C ARG A 428 21.38 -2.67 -0.20
N PHE A 429 22.41 -3.20 -0.83
CA PHE A 429 23.79 -2.90 -0.47
C PHE A 429 24.49 -2.24 -1.64
N ASN A 430 25.06 -1.07 -1.42
CA ASN A 430 25.97 -0.42 -2.37
C ASN A 430 27.30 -1.10 -2.22
N ILE A 431 27.85 -1.57 -3.32
CA ILE A 431 29.16 -2.21 -3.37
C ILE A 431 30.17 -1.18 -3.84
N GLU A 432 31.25 -1.02 -3.09
CA GLU A 432 32.28 -0.01 -3.33
C GLU A 432 33.66 -0.66 -3.25
N GLY A 433 34.62 -0.11 -4.02
CA GLY A 433 36.02 -0.53 -3.94
C GLY A 433 36.33 -1.91 -4.54
N ILE A 434 35.47 -2.43 -5.43
CA ILE A 434 35.71 -3.69 -6.17
C ILE A 434 35.97 -3.42 -7.65
N THR A 435 36.65 -4.36 -8.31
CA THR A 435 36.77 -4.35 -9.79
C THR A 435 35.41 -4.53 -10.42
N GLN A 436 35.13 -3.81 -11.50
CA GLN A 436 33.85 -3.89 -12.20
C GLN A 436 33.65 -5.32 -12.73
N GLY A 437 32.51 -5.94 -12.38
CA GLY A 437 32.18 -7.31 -12.79
C GLY A 437 32.70 -8.39 -11.82
N ASP A 438 33.29 -8.02 -10.69
CA ASP A 438 33.72 -8.98 -9.67
C ASP A 438 32.57 -9.34 -8.73
N ASP A 439 31.75 -10.31 -9.16
CA ASP A 439 30.63 -10.84 -8.39
C ASP A 439 31.07 -11.51 -7.08
N PHE A 440 32.29 -12.03 -7.05
CA PHE A 440 32.83 -12.71 -5.87
C PHE A 440 33.14 -11.72 -4.74
N ALA A 441 33.85 -10.64 -5.06
CA ALA A 441 34.12 -9.57 -4.11
C ALA A 441 32.83 -8.87 -3.65
N ALA A 442 31.87 -8.72 -4.56
CA ALA A 442 30.55 -8.17 -4.24
C ALA A 442 29.80 -9.06 -3.23
N MET A 443 29.74 -10.35 -3.46
CA MET A 443 29.10 -11.33 -2.56
C MET A 443 29.77 -11.34 -1.18
N HIS A 444 31.09 -11.34 -1.16
CA HIS A 444 31.86 -11.24 0.08
C HIS A 444 31.48 -9.98 0.89
N GLN A 445 31.47 -8.82 0.25
CA GLN A 445 31.15 -7.55 0.90
C GLN A 445 29.72 -7.52 1.46
N VAL A 446 28.75 -8.04 0.71
CA VAL A 446 27.33 -8.05 1.11
C VAL A 446 27.12 -8.93 2.33
N LEU A 447 27.60 -10.18 2.31
CA LEU A 447 27.39 -11.11 3.40
C LEU A 447 28.13 -10.66 4.66
N THR A 448 29.34 -10.10 4.52
CA THR A 448 30.09 -9.52 5.65
C THR A 448 29.31 -8.35 6.29
N ARG A 449 28.68 -7.49 5.49
CA ARG A 449 27.88 -6.37 6.00
C ARG A 449 26.55 -6.83 6.60
N ARG A 450 25.91 -7.86 6.04
CA ARG A 450 24.63 -8.40 6.54
C ARG A 450 24.81 -9.09 7.87
N PHE A 451 25.85 -9.90 8.00
CA PHE A 451 26.12 -10.72 9.17
C PHE A 451 27.28 -10.17 10.02
N LYS A 452 27.44 -8.84 10.09
CA LYS A 452 28.49 -8.17 10.87
C LYS A 452 28.54 -8.67 12.33
N ASP A 453 27.38 -8.81 12.97
CA ASP A 453 27.15 -9.56 14.20
C ASP A 453 25.90 -10.44 14.01
N PRO A 454 26.04 -11.75 13.80
CA PRO A 454 24.92 -12.63 13.58
C PRO A 454 24.00 -12.81 14.79
N ARG A 455 24.39 -12.35 15.97
CA ARG A 455 23.56 -12.37 17.20
C ARG A 455 22.56 -11.21 17.20
N GLU A 456 22.80 -10.18 16.38
CA GLU A 456 21.89 -9.04 16.22
C GLU A 456 20.96 -9.27 15.03
N GLY A 457 19.69 -9.55 15.30
CA GLY A 457 18.65 -9.71 14.31
C GLY A 457 18.31 -11.16 13.96
N ILE A 458 17.47 -11.33 12.94
CA ILE A 458 16.98 -12.63 12.49
C ILE A 458 18.05 -13.30 11.63
N ILE A 459 18.46 -14.52 11.99
CA ILE A 459 19.30 -15.39 11.17
C ILE A 459 18.34 -16.24 10.33
N PRO A 460 18.46 -16.23 8.98
CA PRO A 460 17.68 -17.12 8.14
C PRO A 460 18.17 -18.57 8.31
N GLU A 461 17.28 -19.55 8.23
CA GLU A 461 17.66 -20.96 8.19
C GLU A 461 18.22 -21.33 6.81
N LEU A 462 17.85 -20.57 5.74
CA LEU A 462 18.22 -20.86 4.36
C LEU A 462 18.60 -19.59 3.61
N ILE A 463 19.73 -19.62 2.94
CA ILE A 463 20.22 -18.57 2.06
C ILE A 463 20.28 -19.10 0.63
N PHE A 464 19.62 -18.40 -0.29
CA PHE A 464 19.76 -18.61 -1.71
C PHE A 464 20.75 -17.61 -2.32
N ILE A 465 21.63 -18.11 -3.18
CA ILE A 465 22.55 -17.32 -3.98
C ILE A 465 22.14 -17.46 -5.46
N ASP A 466 21.71 -16.36 -6.10
CA ASP A 466 21.44 -16.37 -7.54
C ASP A 466 22.77 -16.38 -8.29
N GLY A 467 23.28 -17.57 -8.54
CA GLY A 467 24.59 -17.76 -9.15
C GLY A 467 25.08 -19.20 -9.16
N GLY A 468 26.28 -19.40 -9.67
CA GLY A 468 26.89 -20.70 -9.82
C GLY A 468 27.81 -21.09 -8.67
N LYS A 469 28.53 -22.20 -8.85
CA LYS A 469 29.47 -22.81 -7.88
C LYS A 469 30.52 -21.83 -7.32
N GLY A 470 30.95 -20.84 -8.12
CA GLY A 470 31.94 -19.85 -7.69
C GLY A 470 31.41 -18.88 -6.65
N GLN A 471 30.21 -18.32 -6.87
CA GLN A 471 29.56 -17.42 -5.91
C GLN A 471 29.15 -18.18 -4.63
N LEU A 472 28.71 -19.45 -4.78
CA LEU A 472 28.43 -20.32 -3.66
C LEU A 472 29.66 -20.51 -2.76
N LYS A 473 30.84 -20.78 -3.35
CA LYS A 473 32.08 -20.95 -2.60
C LYS A 473 32.44 -19.70 -1.78
N GLN A 474 32.31 -18.51 -2.39
CA GLN A 474 32.55 -17.25 -1.67
C GLN A 474 31.58 -17.04 -0.52
N ALA A 475 30.29 -17.35 -0.73
CA ALA A 475 29.30 -17.26 0.33
C ALA A 475 29.61 -18.19 1.51
N GLU A 476 30.05 -19.42 1.23
CA GLU A 476 30.45 -20.39 2.26
C GLU A 476 31.65 -19.92 3.07
N GLU A 477 32.70 -19.41 2.39
CA GLU A 477 33.89 -18.90 3.08
C GLU A 477 33.54 -17.79 4.04
N VAL A 478 32.75 -16.80 3.61
CA VAL A 478 32.33 -15.67 4.44
C VAL A 478 31.44 -16.11 5.62
N ILE A 479 30.43 -16.93 5.34
CA ILE A 479 29.48 -17.39 6.38
C ILE A 479 30.22 -18.28 7.39
N SER A 480 31.07 -19.20 6.94
CA SER A 480 31.86 -20.07 7.83
C SER A 480 32.79 -19.25 8.75
N ASP A 481 33.48 -18.26 8.21
CA ASP A 481 34.39 -17.41 8.99
C ASP A 481 33.62 -16.60 10.06
N ILE A 482 32.55 -15.91 9.66
CA ILE A 482 31.78 -15.08 10.56
C ILE A 482 31.12 -15.93 11.65
N PHE A 483 30.37 -16.96 11.27
CA PHE A 483 29.58 -17.74 12.23
C PHE A 483 30.43 -18.55 13.18
N SER A 484 31.62 -19.04 12.74
CA SER A 484 32.62 -19.69 13.61
C SER A 484 33.16 -18.73 14.68
N LYS A 485 33.43 -17.48 14.30
CA LYS A 485 33.90 -16.42 15.20
C LYS A 485 32.93 -16.16 16.35
N PHE A 486 31.64 -16.17 16.06
CA PHE A 486 30.58 -15.91 17.04
C PHE A 486 30.03 -17.18 17.71
N LYS A 487 30.47 -18.36 17.30
CA LYS A 487 30.00 -19.68 17.79
C LYS A 487 28.48 -19.86 17.61
N VAL A 488 27.95 -19.40 16.50
CA VAL A 488 26.55 -19.51 16.11
C VAL A 488 26.42 -20.51 14.95
N THR A 489 25.32 -21.27 14.90
CA THR A 489 25.06 -22.21 13.82
C THR A 489 24.84 -21.46 12.52
N PRO A 490 25.60 -21.75 11.45
CA PRO A 490 25.44 -21.08 10.17
C PRO A 490 24.16 -21.55 9.46
N PRO A 491 23.55 -20.69 8.61
CA PRO A 491 22.44 -21.06 7.73
C PRO A 491 22.89 -22.06 6.66
N LEU A 492 21.94 -22.83 6.14
CA LEU A 492 22.18 -23.59 4.91
C LEU A 492 22.27 -22.63 3.72
N ILE A 493 23.26 -22.83 2.86
CA ILE A 493 23.44 -22.03 1.65
C ILE A 493 23.13 -22.90 0.44
N VAL A 494 22.35 -22.39 -0.51
CA VAL A 494 21.99 -23.07 -1.75
C VAL A 494 22.18 -22.10 -2.90
N ALA A 495 22.97 -22.49 -3.90
CA ALA A 495 23.08 -21.74 -5.13
C ALA A 495 21.96 -22.14 -6.11
N VAL A 496 21.42 -21.15 -6.79
CA VAL A 496 20.44 -21.33 -7.87
C VAL A 496 21.15 -21.07 -9.19
N ALA A 497 21.67 -22.14 -9.78
CA ALA A 497 22.41 -22.08 -11.05
C ALA A 497 21.46 -22.16 -12.24
N LYS A 498 21.69 -21.31 -13.25
CA LYS A 498 20.91 -21.35 -14.51
C LYS A 498 21.25 -22.61 -15.27
N GLY A 499 20.25 -23.35 -15.71
CA GLY A 499 20.41 -24.57 -16.49
C GLY A 499 21.03 -24.35 -17.87
N GLU A 500 21.33 -25.44 -18.59
CA GLU A 500 21.89 -25.40 -19.93
C GLU A 500 21.02 -24.56 -20.87
N GLY A 501 21.65 -23.63 -21.58
CA GLY A 501 20.98 -22.74 -22.53
C GLY A 501 20.23 -21.58 -21.92
N ARG A 502 20.34 -21.33 -20.60
CA ARG A 502 19.65 -20.24 -19.84
C ARG A 502 18.13 -20.25 -19.99
N LYS A 503 17.54 -21.44 -20.19
CA LYS A 503 16.08 -21.59 -20.23
C LYS A 503 15.53 -21.60 -18.81
N GLU A 504 14.46 -20.85 -18.58
CA GLU A 504 13.72 -20.87 -17.31
C GLU A 504 13.12 -22.26 -17.07
N GLY A 505 13.21 -22.72 -15.83
CA GLY A 505 12.66 -24.02 -15.41
C GLY A 505 13.65 -25.20 -15.51
N LEU A 506 14.90 -24.95 -15.89
CA LEU A 506 15.99 -25.93 -15.88
C LEU A 506 17.08 -25.54 -14.86
N GLU A 507 16.70 -24.79 -13.83
CA GLU A 507 17.61 -24.39 -12.78
C GLU A 507 18.07 -25.60 -11.96
N THR A 508 19.36 -25.61 -11.60
CA THR A 508 19.95 -26.60 -10.71
C THR A 508 20.19 -25.96 -9.35
N LEU A 509 19.64 -26.56 -8.31
CA LEU A 509 19.94 -26.16 -6.93
C LEU A 509 21.21 -26.89 -6.48
N ILE A 510 22.19 -26.14 -6.01
CA ILE A 510 23.47 -26.69 -5.57
C ILE A 510 23.63 -26.43 -4.08
N ARG A 511 23.60 -27.48 -3.29
CA ARG A 511 23.76 -27.40 -1.82
C ARG A 511 25.18 -26.98 -1.46
N GLY A 512 25.31 -26.05 -0.55
CA GLY A 512 26.56 -25.62 0.01
C GLY A 512 27.30 -26.75 0.74
N TYR A 513 28.61 -26.66 0.78
CA TYR A 513 29.58 -27.58 1.36
C TYR A 513 29.59 -28.99 0.73
N THR A 514 28.45 -29.63 0.54
CA THR A 514 28.34 -30.99 -0.04
C THR A 514 28.44 -31.01 -1.54
N ARG A 515 28.09 -29.92 -2.22
CA ARG A 515 27.99 -29.82 -3.70
C ARG A 515 26.94 -30.74 -4.32
N GLU A 516 26.02 -31.22 -3.52
CA GLU A 516 24.89 -32.02 -4.00
C GLU A 516 24.02 -31.16 -4.92
N GLU A 517 23.68 -31.71 -6.10
CA GLU A 517 22.89 -31.04 -7.13
C GLU A 517 21.48 -31.62 -7.19
N TYR A 518 20.48 -30.76 -7.13
CA TYR A 518 19.07 -31.12 -7.23
C TYR A 518 18.52 -30.59 -8.54
N HIS A 519 18.05 -31.51 -9.39
CA HIS A 519 17.40 -31.21 -10.66
C HIS A 519 15.90 -31.39 -10.50
N LEU A 520 15.17 -30.30 -10.40
CA LEU A 520 13.73 -30.28 -10.18
C LEU A 520 13.00 -29.93 -11.48
N THR A 521 11.76 -30.38 -11.60
CA THR A 521 10.90 -30.01 -12.74
C THR A 521 10.04 -28.80 -12.40
N LEU A 522 9.51 -28.11 -13.42
CA LEU A 522 8.63 -26.94 -13.24
C LEU A 522 7.38 -27.22 -12.40
N ASP A 523 6.95 -28.47 -12.38
CA ASP A 523 5.78 -28.90 -11.59
C ASP A 523 6.12 -29.11 -10.11
N ASP A 524 7.42 -29.12 -9.76
CA ASP A 524 7.85 -29.29 -8.38
C ASP A 524 7.56 -28.03 -7.56
N PRO A 525 6.80 -28.14 -6.45
CA PRO A 525 6.49 -26.99 -5.61
C PRO A 525 7.73 -26.32 -5.02
N ALA A 526 8.80 -27.08 -4.73
CA ALA A 526 10.06 -26.53 -4.24
C ALA A 526 10.70 -25.59 -5.28
N LEU A 527 10.81 -26.04 -6.54
CA LEU A 527 11.36 -25.20 -7.62
C LEU A 527 10.50 -23.95 -7.83
N GLN A 528 9.18 -24.07 -7.82
CA GLN A 528 8.28 -22.92 -7.94
C GLN A 528 8.52 -21.88 -6.83
N LEU A 529 8.81 -22.29 -5.59
CA LEU A 529 9.17 -21.37 -4.51
C LEU A 529 10.50 -20.68 -4.79
N VAL A 530 11.51 -21.43 -5.17
CA VAL A 530 12.86 -20.89 -5.46
C VAL A 530 12.82 -19.89 -6.62
N LEU A 531 12.09 -20.21 -7.69
CA LEU A 531 11.90 -19.29 -8.82
C LEU A 531 11.18 -18.01 -8.37
N HIS A 532 10.14 -18.13 -7.56
CA HIS A 532 9.43 -16.96 -7.01
C HIS A 532 10.37 -16.07 -6.17
N ILE A 533 11.19 -16.66 -5.30
CA ILE A 533 12.17 -15.94 -4.47
C ILE A 533 13.21 -15.24 -5.35
N ARG A 534 13.74 -15.91 -6.35
CA ARG A 534 14.72 -15.36 -7.30
C ARG A 534 14.15 -14.21 -8.11
N ASP A 535 12.97 -14.40 -8.70
CA ASP A 535 12.31 -13.39 -9.52
C ASP A 535 11.97 -12.12 -8.70
N GLU A 536 11.62 -12.30 -7.43
CA GLU A 536 11.42 -11.19 -6.52
C GLU A 536 12.72 -10.45 -6.22
N SER A 537 13.85 -11.17 -6.07
CA SER A 537 15.18 -10.57 -5.92
C SER A 537 15.55 -9.73 -7.14
N HIS A 538 15.40 -10.27 -8.34
CA HIS A 538 15.59 -9.54 -9.59
C HIS A 538 14.66 -8.32 -9.72
N ARG A 539 13.37 -8.48 -9.42
CA ARG A 539 12.39 -7.39 -9.46
C ARG A 539 12.81 -6.25 -8.52
N PHE A 540 13.25 -6.61 -7.32
CA PHE A 540 13.70 -5.64 -6.32
C PHE A 540 14.98 -4.92 -6.76
N ALA A 541 15.96 -5.63 -7.33
CA ALA A 541 17.18 -5.06 -7.91
C ALA A 541 16.88 -4.06 -9.04
N ILE A 542 16.07 -4.45 -10.03
CA ILE A 542 15.72 -3.60 -11.19
C ILE A 542 15.00 -2.31 -10.74
N THR A 543 14.11 -2.40 -9.77
CA THR A 543 13.40 -1.23 -9.23
C THR A 543 14.36 -0.23 -8.59
N GLY A 544 15.40 -0.72 -7.90
CA GLY A 544 16.46 0.11 -7.34
C GLY A 544 17.29 0.84 -8.39
N HIS A 545 17.65 0.14 -9.46
CA HIS A 545 18.41 0.71 -10.59
C HIS A 545 17.62 1.79 -11.32
N ARG A 546 16.33 1.59 -11.59
CA ARG A 546 15.48 2.62 -12.23
C ARG A 546 15.41 3.91 -11.41
N ASN A 547 15.25 3.81 -10.11
CA ASN A 547 15.18 4.97 -9.22
C ASN A 547 16.52 5.71 -9.15
N ARG A 548 17.66 5.00 -9.22
CA ARG A 548 19.00 5.60 -9.24
C ARG A 548 19.34 6.21 -10.58
N ARG A 549 19.08 5.53 -11.69
CA ARG A 549 19.27 6.09 -13.04
C ARG A 549 18.48 7.38 -13.20
N GLN A 550 17.27 7.45 -12.62
CA GLN A 550 16.49 8.68 -12.63
C GLN A 550 17.15 9.78 -11.79
N LYS A 551 17.75 9.44 -10.64
CA LYS A 551 18.52 10.38 -9.80
C LYS A 551 19.87 10.75 -10.44
N ALA A 552 20.60 9.79 -10.99
CA ALA A 552 21.91 10.02 -11.63
C ALA A 552 21.77 10.81 -12.95
N ARG A 553 20.76 10.51 -13.78
CA ARG A 553 20.45 11.31 -14.98
C ARG A 553 20.09 12.76 -14.64
N THR A 554 19.47 12.99 -13.49
CA THR A 554 19.22 14.35 -13.00
C THR A 554 20.49 15.07 -12.52
N HIS A 555 21.55 14.33 -12.20
CA HIS A 555 22.80 14.93 -11.73
C HIS A 555 23.85 15.12 -12.82
N SER A 556 24.01 14.19 -13.77
CA SER A 556 25.22 14.13 -14.59
C SER A 556 25.24 15.07 -15.81
N VAL A 557 24.11 15.33 -16.47
CA VAL A 557 24.12 16.11 -17.72
C VAL A 557 24.41 17.60 -17.50
N LEU A 558 23.90 18.20 -16.42
CA LEU A 558 24.12 19.60 -16.10
C LEU A 558 25.37 19.87 -15.25
N GLU A 559 25.99 18.83 -14.68
CA GLU A 559 27.23 18.95 -13.90
C GLU A 559 28.47 19.05 -14.78
N ASN A 560 28.40 18.51 -15.97
CA ASN A 560 29.51 18.49 -16.92
C ASN A 560 29.62 19.79 -17.74
N ILE A 561 28.66 20.72 -17.61
CA ILE A 561 28.68 21.99 -18.34
C ILE A 561 29.43 23.02 -17.52
N GLN A 562 30.54 23.49 -18.09
CA GLN A 562 31.41 24.48 -17.45
C GLN A 562 30.63 25.78 -17.11
N GLY A 563 30.68 26.22 -15.85
CA GLY A 563 29.95 27.40 -15.39
C GLY A 563 28.59 27.13 -14.75
N ILE A 564 28.05 25.92 -14.79
CA ILE A 564 26.80 25.57 -14.14
C ILE A 564 27.03 24.96 -12.75
N GLY A 565 27.17 25.83 -11.76
CA GLY A 565 27.23 25.43 -10.36
C GLY A 565 25.84 25.02 -9.79
N PRO A 566 25.79 24.52 -8.53
CA PRO A 566 24.56 24.01 -7.90
C PRO A 566 23.37 24.98 -7.92
N LYS A 567 23.63 26.28 -7.75
CA LYS A 567 22.59 27.33 -7.76
C LYS A 567 21.95 27.51 -9.14
N ARG A 568 22.77 27.55 -10.21
CA ARG A 568 22.28 27.70 -11.59
C ARG A 568 21.58 26.46 -12.06
N ARG A 569 22.07 25.29 -11.70
CA ARG A 569 21.40 24.02 -11.95
C ARG A 569 20.01 23.96 -11.29
N GLN A 570 19.93 24.36 -10.03
CA GLN A 570 18.64 24.41 -9.33
C GLN A 570 17.69 25.44 -9.98
N ALA A 571 18.20 26.57 -10.46
CA ALA A 571 17.43 27.57 -11.18
C ALA A 571 16.90 27.00 -12.51
N LEU A 572 17.74 26.31 -13.32
CA LEU A 572 17.34 25.66 -14.57
C LEU A 572 16.24 24.61 -14.33
N LEU A 573 16.45 23.70 -13.39
CA LEU A 573 15.48 22.62 -13.07
C LEU A 573 14.17 23.18 -12.52
N LYS A 574 14.26 24.24 -11.69
CA LYS A 574 13.09 24.90 -11.10
C LYS A 574 12.31 25.70 -12.14
N HIS A 575 13.02 26.41 -13.02
CA HIS A 575 12.41 27.29 -14.02
C HIS A 575 11.77 26.51 -15.18
N LEU A 576 12.43 25.47 -15.67
CA LEU A 576 11.96 24.69 -16.82
C LEU A 576 11.13 23.45 -16.42
N GLY A 577 11.12 23.10 -15.12
CA GLY A 577 10.24 22.07 -14.59
C GLY A 577 10.84 20.67 -14.49
N GLY A 578 12.10 20.48 -14.90
CA GLY A 578 12.83 19.22 -14.81
C GLY A 578 13.89 19.05 -15.88
N ILE A 579 14.69 17.98 -15.76
CA ILE A 579 15.82 17.75 -16.67
C ILE A 579 15.37 17.52 -18.12
N ARG A 580 14.25 16.84 -18.34
CA ARG A 580 13.71 16.61 -19.69
C ARG A 580 13.32 17.91 -20.37
N GLU A 581 12.75 18.82 -19.62
CA GLU A 581 12.35 20.14 -20.08
C GLU A 581 13.59 21.02 -20.37
N VAL A 582 14.65 20.88 -19.57
CA VAL A 582 15.95 21.53 -19.85
C VAL A 582 16.58 20.96 -21.12
N MET A 583 16.55 19.63 -21.31
CA MET A 583 17.07 18.99 -22.52
C MET A 583 16.32 19.37 -23.82
N ASN A 584 15.03 19.72 -23.71
CA ASN A 584 14.20 20.09 -24.85
C ASN A 584 13.97 21.61 -24.95
N ALA A 585 14.62 22.40 -24.11
CA ALA A 585 14.47 23.85 -24.09
C ALA A 585 15.26 24.51 -25.23
N SER A 586 14.64 25.50 -25.86
CA SER A 586 15.32 26.36 -26.83
C SER A 586 16.29 27.32 -26.09
N ILE A 587 17.25 27.89 -26.82
CA ILE A 587 18.20 28.91 -26.30
C ILE A 587 17.42 30.09 -25.68
N GLU A 588 16.31 30.50 -26.28
CA GLU A 588 15.46 31.58 -25.77
C GLU A 588 14.72 31.22 -24.47
N GLU A 589 14.41 29.97 -24.26
CA GLU A 589 13.81 29.48 -22.99
C GLU A 589 14.89 29.38 -21.89
N LEU A 590 16.08 28.94 -22.24
CA LEU A 590 17.23 28.89 -21.32
C LEU A 590 17.65 30.28 -20.84
N LYS A 591 17.65 31.32 -21.71
CA LYS A 591 17.92 32.74 -21.36
C LYS A 591 16.95 33.33 -20.34
N LYS A 592 15.73 32.83 -20.24
CA LYS A 592 14.71 33.29 -19.28
C LYS A 592 14.98 32.80 -17.86
N VAL A 593 15.96 31.92 -17.67
CA VAL A 593 16.30 31.38 -16.36
C VAL A 593 17.17 32.38 -15.59
N PRO A 594 16.78 32.80 -14.38
CA PRO A 594 17.59 33.75 -13.60
C PRO A 594 19.02 33.25 -13.38
N GLY A 595 20.00 34.08 -13.77
CA GLY A 595 21.43 33.77 -13.63
C GLY A 595 22.05 32.99 -14.79
N ILE A 596 21.36 32.82 -15.92
CA ILE A 596 21.84 32.26 -17.18
C ILE A 596 22.00 33.41 -18.18
N SER A 597 23.23 33.65 -18.65
CA SER A 597 23.52 34.60 -19.74
C SER A 597 23.26 33.96 -21.11
N GLU A 598 23.27 34.80 -22.15
CA GLU A 598 23.08 34.34 -23.54
C GLU A 598 24.13 33.31 -23.96
N GLU A 599 25.42 33.62 -23.68
CA GLU A 599 26.53 32.70 -23.94
C GLU A 599 26.37 31.37 -23.20
N MET A 600 25.96 31.45 -21.93
CA MET A 600 25.71 30.24 -21.13
C MET A 600 24.52 29.43 -21.61
N ALA A 601 23.49 30.08 -22.14
CA ALA A 601 22.33 29.39 -22.74
C ALA A 601 22.73 28.66 -24.02
N GLN A 602 23.63 29.23 -24.81
CA GLN A 602 24.23 28.63 -25.98
C GLN A 602 25.07 27.40 -25.60
N ASP A 603 25.96 27.54 -24.62
CA ASP A 603 26.81 26.45 -24.12
C ASP A 603 25.97 25.27 -23.56
N ILE A 604 24.91 25.59 -22.83
CA ILE A 604 23.99 24.58 -22.33
C ILE A 604 23.33 23.83 -23.49
N TYR A 605 22.81 24.57 -24.47
CA TYR A 605 22.14 24.01 -25.62
C TYR A 605 23.08 23.10 -26.44
N GLU A 606 24.28 23.55 -26.75
CA GLU A 606 25.29 22.82 -27.50
C GLU A 606 25.74 21.54 -26.75
N ASN A 607 26.03 21.63 -25.46
CA ASN A 607 26.45 20.48 -24.66
C ASN A 607 25.33 19.43 -24.48
N ILE A 608 24.08 19.85 -24.47
CA ILE A 608 22.94 18.94 -24.35
C ILE A 608 22.64 18.23 -25.68
N HIS A 609 22.84 18.90 -26.83
CA HIS A 609 22.51 18.35 -28.15
C HIS A 609 23.70 17.74 -28.87
N SER A 610 24.91 17.85 -28.32
CA SER A 610 26.12 17.15 -28.78
C SER A 610 26.30 15.75 -28.17
N LEU A 611 25.41 15.35 -27.27
CA LEU A 611 25.32 14.03 -26.65
C LEU A 611 24.20 13.19 -27.32
#